data_54f3aba0c884ecbe6800c616f67e1990
#
_entry.id   54f3aba0c884ecbe6800c616f67e1990
#
_cell.length_a   1.000
_cell.length_b   1.000
_cell.length_c   1.000
_cell.angle_alpha   90.00
_cell.angle_beta   90.00
_cell.angle_gamma   90.00
#
_symmetry.space_group_name_H-M   'P 1'
#
loop_
_entity.id
_entity.type
_entity.pdbx_description
1 polymer ?
#
loop_
_entity_poly.entity_id
_entity_poly.type
_entity_poly.pdbx_seq_one_letter_code
_entity_poly.pdbx_strand_id
1 'polypeptide(L)'
;MTLTTLRADARKPAATAAAPKAAPRAAPPARRANLKVCGDCNLCCKVYDVEDFEKKAGHHCHHSGREGGCGIWGLHPKACQEFKCLWLRHDEMSGLWRPDTAGFVIRLENGGSTVILDVDPDRPSAWKQEPYYSQIKQWSEILPRGEGKVLVYAPDGLYVVSPMEDLRLPAPKKGETLETGMEMSLFGLRPYARVVPGRPEPARKRA
;
A
#
# COMPACT_ATOMS: atom_id res chain seq x y z
N MET A 1 -23.05 78.07 40.62
CA MET A 1 -22.30 76.82 40.48
C MET A 1 -23.20 75.69 40.93
N THR A 2 -23.89 75.06 40.00
CA THR A 2 -24.92 74.03 40.26
C THR A 2 -24.43 72.69 39.70
N LEU A 3 -24.18 71.78 40.60
CA LEU A 3 -23.79 70.38 40.28
C LEU A 3 -25.03 69.56 39.90
N THR A 4 -25.12 69.14 38.68
CA THR A 4 -26.16 68.22 38.19
C THR A 4 -25.73 66.82 38.41
N THR A 5 -26.45 66.10 39.27
CA THR A 5 -26.27 64.64 39.53
C THR A 5 -26.92 63.80 38.42
N LEU A 6 -26.12 63.07 37.71
CA LEU A 6 -26.58 62.07 36.73
C LEU A 6 -26.99 60.75 37.46
N ARG A 7 -28.28 60.38 37.35
CA ARG A 7 -28.81 59.06 37.78
C ARG A 7 -28.37 58.01 36.81
N ALA A 8 -27.79 56.93 37.33
CA ALA A 8 -27.50 55.72 36.59
C ALA A 8 -28.76 54.83 36.52
N ASP A 9 -29.24 54.59 35.29
CA ASP A 9 -30.30 53.62 35.02
C ASP A 9 -29.70 52.18 35.01
N ALA A 10 -30.16 51.39 35.96
CA ALA A 10 -29.83 49.96 36.06
C ALA A 10 -30.61 49.21 34.98
N ARG A 11 -29.97 48.81 33.90
CA ARG A 11 -30.55 47.89 32.89
C ARG A 11 -30.50 46.46 33.42
N LYS A 12 -31.68 45.84 33.53
CA LYS A 12 -31.90 44.45 33.85
C LYS A 12 -31.25 43.55 32.80
N PRO A 13 -30.48 42.49 33.12
CA PRO A 13 -29.90 41.60 32.10
C PRO A 13 -31.01 40.78 31.45
N ALA A 14 -30.99 40.74 30.10
CA ALA A 14 -31.85 39.93 29.27
C ALA A 14 -31.52 38.45 29.46
N ALA A 15 -32.54 37.64 29.61
CA ALA A 15 -32.45 36.20 29.72
C ALA A 15 -31.85 35.60 28.45
N THR A 16 -30.73 34.89 28.61
CA THR A 16 -30.07 34.16 27.52
C THR A 16 -30.94 32.95 27.14
N ALA A 17 -31.53 33.00 25.95
CA ALA A 17 -32.28 31.88 25.39
C ALA A 17 -31.29 30.72 25.13
N ALA A 18 -31.59 29.56 25.70
CA ALA A 18 -30.83 28.34 25.47
C ALA A 18 -30.89 27.91 23.98
N ALA A 19 -29.74 27.67 23.36
CA ALA A 19 -29.64 27.19 21.99
C ALA A 19 -30.33 25.81 21.88
N PRO A 20 -31.05 25.54 20.78
CA PRO A 20 -31.70 24.24 20.59
C PRO A 20 -30.63 23.14 20.46
N LYS A 21 -30.78 22.05 21.23
CA LYS A 21 -29.97 20.83 21.11
C LYS A 21 -30.05 20.33 19.66
N ALA A 22 -28.90 20.29 18.98
CA ALA A 22 -28.81 19.71 17.66
C ALA A 22 -29.30 18.25 17.68
N ALA A 23 -30.22 17.93 16.80
CA ALA A 23 -30.69 16.55 16.61
C ALA A 23 -29.51 15.65 16.20
N PRO A 24 -29.46 14.38 16.64
CA PRO A 24 -28.40 13.46 16.28
C PRO A 24 -28.37 13.32 14.74
N ARG A 25 -27.22 13.64 14.13
CA ARG A 25 -27.00 13.40 12.69
C ARG A 25 -27.20 11.92 12.41
N ALA A 26 -28.14 11.60 11.54
CA ALA A 26 -28.34 10.26 11.05
C ALA A 26 -27.00 9.69 10.56
N ALA A 27 -26.67 8.47 11.01
CA ALA A 27 -25.49 7.76 10.52
C ALA A 27 -25.58 7.65 8.99
N PRO A 28 -24.49 7.85 8.24
CA PRO A 28 -24.51 7.68 6.79
C PRO A 28 -24.98 6.25 6.48
N PRO A 29 -25.77 6.05 5.41
CA PRO A 29 -26.23 4.72 5.03
C PRO A 29 -25.03 3.82 4.84
N ALA A 30 -25.07 2.60 5.41
CA ALA A 30 -24.04 1.59 5.24
C ALA A 30 -23.75 1.44 3.74
N ARG A 31 -22.54 1.82 3.30
CA ARG A 31 -22.08 1.62 1.92
C ARG A 31 -22.25 0.13 1.61
N ARG A 32 -23.06 -0.19 0.62
CA ARG A 32 -23.03 -1.53 0.04
C ARG A 32 -21.61 -1.77 -0.41
N ALA A 33 -20.91 -2.68 0.27
CA ALA A 33 -19.59 -3.11 -0.14
C ALA A 33 -19.71 -3.63 -1.57
N ASN A 34 -19.19 -2.87 -2.54
CA ASN A 34 -18.97 -3.39 -3.88
C ASN A 34 -17.85 -4.42 -3.71
N LEU A 35 -18.21 -5.68 -3.53
CA LEU A 35 -17.26 -6.77 -3.42
C LEU A 35 -16.43 -6.80 -4.70
N LYS A 36 -15.19 -6.32 -4.62
CA LYS A 36 -14.23 -6.42 -5.71
C LYS A 36 -13.95 -7.90 -5.98
N VAL A 37 -13.85 -8.24 -7.24
CA VAL A 37 -13.52 -9.59 -7.71
C VAL A 37 -12.37 -9.51 -8.70
N CYS A 38 -11.56 -10.55 -8.80
CA CYS A 38 -10.49 -10.61 -9.81
C CYS A 38 -11.04 -10.44 -11.21
N GLY A 39 -12.19 -11.07 -11.52
CA GLY A 39 -12.82 -10.99 -12.83
C GLY A 39 -11.84 -11.42 -13.93
N ASP A 40 -11.63 -10.53 -14.89
CA ASP A 40 -10.73 -10.69 -16.02
C ASP A 40 -9.26 -10.30 -15.72
N CYS A 41 -8.97 -9.73 -14.56
CA CYS A 41 -7.59 -9.43 -14.16
C CYS A 41 -6.79 -10.72 -13.93
N ASN A 42 -5.64 -10.83 -14.58
CA ASN A 42 -4.74 -11.98 -14.49
C ASN A 42 -3.28 -11.61 -14.28
N LEU A 43 -2.96 -10.38 -13.85
CA LEU A 43 -1.58 -9.95 -13.70
C LEU A 43 -0.81 -10.77 -12.65
N CYS A 44 -1.43 -11.16 -11.53
CA CYS A 44 -0.80 -12.04 -10.55
C CYS A 44 -0.44 -13.41 -11.16
N CYS A 45 -1.24 -13.90 -12.13
CA CYS A 45 -0.95 -15.12 -12.88
C CYS A 45 0.28 -15.00 -13.78
N LYS A 46 0.78 -13.79 -14.02
CA LYS A 46 2.00 -13.52 -14.77
C LYS A 46 3.18 -13.25 -13.85
N VAL A 47 3.04 -12.35 -12.89
CA VAL A 47 4.19 -11.87 -12.10
C VAL A 47 4.71 -12.88 -11.08
N TYR A 48 3.84 -13.75 -10.51
CA TYR A 48 4.27 -14.74 -9.52
C TYR A 48 4.56 -16.10 -10.14
N ASP A 49 5.45 -16.85 -9.51
CA ASP A 49 5.61 -18.28 -9.76
C ASP A 49 4.45 -19.08 -9.15
N VAL A 50 4.20 -20.26 -9.71
CA VAL A 50 3.21 -21.24 -9.20
C VAL A 50 3.86 -22.60 -9.24
N GLU A 51 4.34 -23.07 -8.08
CA GLU A 51 5.08 -24.33 -7.98
C GLU A 51 4.27 -25.52 -8.45
N ASP A 52 2.98 -25.59 -8.10
CA ASP A 52 2.06 -26.66 -8.51
C ASP A 52 2.01 -26.88 -10.04
N PHE A 53 2.38 -25.89 -10.81
CA PHE A 53 2.37 -25.90 -12.28
C PHE A 53 3.75 -25.70 -12.89
N GLU A 54 4.81 -25.69 -12.08
CA GLU A 54 6.19 -25.34 -12.51
C GLU A 54 6.27 -24.01 -13.28
N LYS A 55 5.28 -23.15 -13.06
CA LYS A 55 5.13 -21.86 -13.74
C LYS A 55 6.09 -20.86 -13.12
N LYS A 56 7.00 -20.30 -13.94
CA LYS A 56 7.98 -19.30 -13.52
C LYS A 56 7.38 -17.89 -13.48
N ALA A 57 7.88 -17.08 -12.56
CA ALA A 57 7.57 -15.65 -12.50
C ALA A 57 7.87 -14.95 -13.85
N GLY A 58 7.06 -13.96 -14.20
CA GLY A 58 7.18 -13.22 -15.45
C GLY A 58 6.52 -13.88 -16.68
N HIS A 59 6.04 -15.09 -16.56
CA HIS A 59 5.32 -15.80 -17.64
C HIS A 59 3.86 -15.98 -17.29
N HIS A 60 2.98 -15.90 -18.27
CA HIS A 60 1.56 -16.18 -18.04
C HIS A 60 1.34 -17.63 -17.61
N CYS A 61 0.44 -17.83 -16.65
CA CYS A 61 -0.05 -19.17 -16.32
C CYS A 61 -0.80 -19.76 -17.53
N HIS A 62 -0.58 -21.05 -17.83
CA HIS A 62 -1.28 -21.71 -18.93
C HIS A 62 -2.81 -21.84 -18.69
N HIS A 63 -3.25 -21.72 -17.45
CA HIS A 63 -4.67 -21.61 -17.11
C HIS A 63 -5.22 -20.18 -17.14
N SER A 64 -4.40 -19.19 -17.47
CA SER A 64 -4.86 -17.81 -17.67
C SER A 64 -5.72 -17.75 -18.94
N GLY A 65 -6.96 -17.28 -18.79
CA GLY A 65 -7.89 -17.16 -19.92
C GLY A 65 -7.38 -16.15 -20.97
N ARG A 66 -7.73 -16.40 -22.24
CA ARG A 66 -7.35 -15.48 -23.34
C ARG A 66 -7.99 -14.09 -23.21
N GLU A 67 -9.17 -14.04 -22.60
CA GLU A 67 -9.93 -12.81 -22.33
C GLU A 67 -9.68 -12.31 -20.89
N GLY A 68 -8.65 -12.85 -20.21
CA GLY A 68 -8.34 -12.57 -18.81
C GLY A 68 -8.95 -13.58 -17.84
N GLY A 69 -8.61 -13.43 -16.56
CA GLY A 69 -9.07 -14.30 -15.48
C GLY A 69 -8.40 -15.67 -15.43
N CYS A 70 -8.95 -16.55 -14.61
CA CYS A 70 -8.46 -17.92 -14.38
C CYS A 70 -9.44 -18.95 -14.94
N GLY A 71 -9.01 -19.75 -15.92
CA GLY A 71 -9.82 -20.80 -16.55
C GLY A 71 -10.19 -21.96 -15.64
N ILE A 72 -9.51 -22.10 -14.50
CA ILE A 72 -9.77 -23.14 -13.48
C ILE A 72 -10.20 -22.50 -12.15
N TRP A 73 -10.89 -21.35 -12.20
CA TRP A 73 -11.37 -20.69 -11.00
C TRP A 73 -12.17 -21.64 -10.11
N GLY A 74 -11.86 -21.63 -8.80
CA GLY A 74 -12.42 -22.60 -7.83
C GLY A 74 -11.64 -23.89 -7.68
N LEU A 75 -10.88 -24.30 -8.71
CA LEU A 75 -10.01 -25.49 -8.69
C LEU A 75 -8.51 -25.13 -8.76
N HIS A 76 -8.18 -23.84 -8.78
CA HIS A 76 -6.80 -23.35 -8.84
C HIS A 76 -6.05 -23.68 -7.54
N PRO A 77 -4.69 -23.73 -7.54
CA PRO A 77 -3.87 -24.05 -6.39
C PRO A 77 -4.18 -23.22 -5.16
N LYS A 78 -3.95 -23.79 -3.99
CA LYS A 78 -4.21 -23.13 -2.71
C LYS A 78 -3.49 -21.78 -2.60
N ALA A 79 -2.23 -21.70 -3.04
CA ALA A 79 -1.47 -20.46 -3.08
C ALA A 79 -2.18 -19.35 -3.86
N CYS A 80 -2.79 -19.69 -5.00
CA CYS A 80 -3.57 -18.74 -5.80
C CYS A 80 -4.90 -18.35 -5.12
N GLN A 81 -5.54 -19.29 -4.39
CA GLN A 81 -6.80 -19.02 -3.68
C GLN A 81 -6.61 -18.09 -2.49
N GLU A 82 -5.50 -18.25 -1.77
CA GLU A 82 -5.16 -17.47 -0.58
C GLU A 82 -4.61 -16.08 -0.93
N PHE A 83 -3.98 -15.96 -2.10
CA PHE A 83 -3.43 -14.68 -2.53
C PHE A 83 -4.52 -13.67 -2.87
N LYS A 84 -4.46 -12.52 -2.22
CA LYS A 84 -5.31 -11.37 -2.52
C LYS A 84 -4.47 -10.10 -2.58
N CYS A 85 -4.39 -9.50 -3.75
CA CYS A 85 -3.71 -8.22 -3.93
C CYS A 85 -4.38 -7.12 -3.08
N LEU A 86 -3.63 -6.04 -2.83
CA LEU A 86 -4.12 -4.94 -2.00
C LEU A 86 -5.42 -4.34 -2.56
N TRP A 87 -5.53 -4.20 -3.89
CA TRP A 87 -6.74 -3.69 -4.53
C TRP A 87 -8.00 -4.49 -4.19
N LEU A 88 -7.90 -5.83 -4.16
CA LEU A 88 -9.02 -6.71 -3.74
C LEU A 88 -9.37 -6.58 -2.26
N ARG A 89 -8.40 -6.26 -1.42
CA ARG A 89 -8.57 -6.20 0.04
C ARG A 89 -9.09 -4.86 0.53
N HIS A 90 -9.02 -3.81 -0.29
CA HIS A 90 -9.36 -2.45 0.10
C HIS A 90 -10.41 -1.86 -0.84
N ASP A 91 -11.64 -1.76 -0.38
CA ASP A 91 -12.76 -1.24 -1.15
C ASP A 91 -12.56 0.21 -1.59
N GLU A 92 -11.83 0.99 -0.79
CA GLU A 92 -11.54 2.41 -1.07
C GLU A 92 -10.56 2.63 -2.24
N MET A 93 -9.79 1.61 -2.63
CA MET A 93 -8.88 1.75 -3.78
C MET A 93 -9.69 1.83 -5.08
N SER A 94 -9.43 2.86 -5.88
CA SER A 94 -10.11 3.05 -7.17
C SER A 94 -9.70 1.99 -8.20
N GLY A 95 -10.43 1.90 -9.31
CA GLY A 95 -10.13 1.00 -10.43
C GLY A 95 -8.76 1.27 -11.09
N LEU A 96 -8.20 2.47 -10.92
CA LEU A 96 -6.84 2.78 -11.39
C LEU A 96 -5.78 1.87 -10.77
N TRP A 97 -6.00 1.41 -9.53
CA TRP A 97 -5.08 0.52 -8.81
C TRP A 97 -5.32 -0.96 -9.08
N ARG A 98 -6.25 -1.29 -9.94
CA ARG A 98 -6.44 -2.66 -10.39
C ARG A 98 -5.18 -3.12 -11.12
N PRO A 99 -4.62 -4.30 -10.80
CA PRO A 99 -3.27 -4.66 -11.26
C PRO A 99 -3.06 -4.61 -12.78
N ASP A 100 -4.04 -5.07 -13.55
CA ASP A 100 -3.97 -5.03 -15.02
C ASP A 100 -3.99 -3.60 -15.59
N THR A 101 -4.67 -2.67 -14.91
CA THR A 101 -4.67 -1.24 -15.23
C THR A 101 -3.35 -0.60 -14.81
N ALA A 102 -2.95 -0.81 -13.55
CA ALA A 102 -1.77 -0.19 -12.97
C ALA A 102 -0.45 -0.70 -13.55
N GLY A 103 -0.39 -1.97 -13.97
CA GLY A 103 0.84 -2.59 -14.47
C GLY A 103 1.73 -3.15 -13.36
N PHE A 104 1.18 -3.32 -12.16
CA PHE A 104 1.86 -3.95 -11.02
C PHE A 104 0.85 -4.49 -10.03
N VAL A 105 1.26 -5.49 -9.27
CA VAL A 105 0.49 -6.05 -8.16
C VAL A 105 1.01 -5.47 -6.86
N ILE A 106 0.13 -5.04 -5.97
CA ILE A 106 0.50 -4.55 -4.64
C ILE A 106 0.13 -5.61 -3.61
N ARG A 107 1.07 -5.90 -2.70
CA ARG A 107 0.85 -6.73 -1.52
C ARG A 107 1.47 -6.11 -0.28
N LEU A 108 1.00 -6.51 0.88
CA LEU A 108 1.52 -6.08 2.17
C LEU A 108 2.18 -7.24 2.88
N GLU A 109 3.30 -6.97 3.52
CA GLU A 109 4.02 -7.91 4.38
C GLU A 109 4.26 -7.29 5.77
N ASN A 110 4.74 -8.10 6.70
CA ASN A 110 5.11 -7.68 8.06
C ASN A 110 3.99 -6.89 8.77
N GLY A 111 2.75 -7.41 8.72
CA GLY A 111 1.61 -6.75 9.35
C GLY A 111 1.21 -5.41 8.71
N GLY A 112 1.61 -5.17 7.46
CA GLY A 112 1.30 -3.95 6.72
C GLY A 112 2.39 -2.88 6.77
N SER A 113 3.49 -3.11 7.48
CA SER A 113 4.63 -2.19 7.51
C SER A 113 5.47 -2.22 6.22
N THR A 114 5.35 -3.26 5.41
CA THR A 114 6.04 -3.36 4.13
C THR A 114 5.04 -3.39 2.98
N VAL A 115 5.11 -2.38 2.12
CA VAL A 115 4.35 -2.31 0.87
C VAL A 115 5.24 -2.82 -0.25
N ILE A 116 4.79 -3.83 -0.97
CA ILE A 116 5.54 -4.43 -2.08
C ILE A 116 4.75 -4.26 -3.37
N LEU A 117 5.43 -3.77 -4.40
CA LEU A 117 4.94 -3.70 -5.76
C LEU A 117 5.71 -4.70 -6.62
N ASP A 118 5.00 -5.64 -7.22
CA ASP A 118 5.55 -6.60 -8.18
C ASP A 118 5.14 -6.15 -9.59
N VAL A 119 6.10 -5.63 -10.36
CA VAL A 119 5.86 -4.93 -11.62
C VAL A 119 5.73 -5.92 -12.78
N ASP A 120 4.77 -5.63 -13.67
CA ASP A 120 4.63 -6.34 -14.93
C ASP A 120 5.90 -6.22 -15.77
N PRO A 121 6.57 -7.33 -16.12
CA PRO A 121 7.79 -7.27 -16.93
C PRO A 121 7.60 -6.62 -18.31
N ASP A 122 6.38 -6.62 -18.86
CA ASP A 122 6.09 -5.94 -20.12
C ASP A 122 5.86 -4.43 -19.96
N ARG A 123 5.70 -3.97 -18.71
CA ARG A 123 5.50 -2.55 -18.37
C ARG A 123 6.43 -2.11 -17.23
N PRO A 124 7.77 -2.21 -17.41
CA PRO A 124 8.75 -2.06 -16.33
C PRO A 124 8.74 -0.71 -15.62
N SER A 125 8.28 0.34 -16.28
CA SER A 125 8.19 1.70 -15.74
C SER A 125 6.78 2.11 -15.30
N ALA A 126 5.80 1.19 -15.27
CA ALA A 126 4.42 1.51 -14.91
C ALA A 126 4.30 2.18 -13.54
N TRP A 127 5.05 1.70 -12.55
CA TRP A 127 5.03 2.23 -11.20
C TRP A 127 5.59 3.67 -11.05
N LYS A 128 6.37 4.14 -12.06
CA LYS A 128 6.91 5.52 -12.13
C LYS A 128 5.98 6.51 -12.82
N GLN A 129 4.83 6.06 -13.30
CA GLN A 129 3.86 6.93 -13.95
C GLN A 129 2.93 7.57 -12.90
N GLU A 130 2.45 8.78 -13.22
CA GLU A 130 1.41 9.41 -12.39
C GLU A 130 0.03 8.78 -12.65
N PRO A 131 -0.82 8.67 -11.63
CA PRO A 131 -0.65 9.17 -10.25
C PRO A 131 0.06 8.19 -9.31
N TYR A 132 0.56 7.06 -9.80
CA TYR A 132 1.11 5.98 -8.97
C TYR A 132 2.37 6.43 -8.24
N TYR A 133 3.31 7.05 -8.94
CA TYR A 133 4.60 7.41 -8.36
C TYR A 133 4.46 8.38 -7.19
N SER A 134 3.68 9.43 -7.34
CA SER A 134 3.40 10.37 -6.24
C SER A 134 2.78 9.68 -5.03
N GLN A 135 1.84 8.75 -5.24
CA GLN A 135 1.21 8.03 -4.15
C GLN A 135 2.18 7.04 -3.49
N ILE A 136 3.04 6.36 -4.25
CA ILE A 136 4.07 5.46 -3.74
C ILE A 136 5.08 6.24 -2.87
N LYS A 137 5.49 7.43 -3.31
CA LYS A 137 6.34 8.34 -2.52
C LYS A 137 5.65 8.73 -1.22
N GLN A 138 4.38 9.09 -1.27
CA GLN A 138 3.61 9.41 -0.08
C GLN A 138 3.53 8.23 0.91
N TRP A 139 3.36 6.99 0.43
CA TRP A 139 3.41 5.82 1.31
C TRP A 139 4.76 5.70 2.00
N SER A 140 5.87 5.97 1.31
CA SER A 140 7.19 5.93 1.93
C SER A 140 7.40 6.98 3.02
N GLU A 141 6.64 8.08 3.00
CA GLU A 141 6.68 9.12 4.02
C GLU A 141 5.89 8.76 5.28
N ILE A 142 4.71 8.12 5.10
CA ILE A 142 3.79 7.83 6.20
C ILE A 142 4.10 6.51 6.92
N LEU A 143 4.83 5.60 6.29
CA LEU A 143 5.25 4.35 6.93
C LEU A 143 6.20 4.63 8.11
N PRO A 144 6.13 3.83 9.20
CA PRO A 144 6.97 4.02 10.37
C PRO A 144 8.46 4.06 10.00
N ARG A 145 9.16 5.10 10.43
CA ARG A 145 10.60 5.25 10.16
C ARG A 145 11.38 4.10 10.79
N GLY A 146 12.22 3.45 9.98
CA GLY A 146 13.05 2.32 10.40
C GLY A 146 12.40 0.94 10.30
N GLU A 147 11.06 0.86 10.29
CA GLU A 147 10.32 -0.41 10.18
C GLU A 147 9.55 -0.50 8.87
N GLY A 148 8.97 0.62 8.41
CA GLY A 148 8.18 0.69 7.19
C GLY A 148 9.04 0.77 5.93
N LYS A 149 8.65 0.02 4.89
CA LYS A 149 9.38 -0.03 3.61
C LYS A 149 8.40 -0.04 2.44
N VAL A 150 8.78 0.66 1.38
CA VAL A 150 8.15 0.50 0.07
C VAL A 150 9.17 -0.13 -0.86
N LEU A 151 8.88 -1.32 -1.33
CA LEU A 151 9.74 -2.12 -2.19
C LEU A 151 9.09 -2.28 -3.56
N VAL A 152 9.84 -2.11 -4.63
CA VAL A 152 9.37 -2.32 -5.99
C VAL A 152 10.27 -3.34 -6.67
N TYR A 153 9.72 -4.52 -6.94
CA TYR A 153 10.37 -5.55 -7.74
C TYR A 153 10.05 -5.28 -9.21
N ALA A 154 11.01 -4.75 -9.93
CA ALA A 154 10.94 -4.50 -11.36
C ALA A 154 11.88 -5.42 -12.13
N PRO A 155 11.70 -5.61 -13.45
CA PRO A 155 12.56 -6.50 -14.25
C PRO A 155 14.04 -6.15 -14.19
N ASP A 156 14.37 -4.89 -13.95
CA ASP A 156 15.73 -4.36 -13.92
C ASP A 156 16.33 -4.30 -12.50
N GLY A 157 15.61 -4.74 -11.47
CA GLY A 157 16.09 -4.81 -10.09
C GLY A 157 15.04 -4.52 -9.03
N LEU A 158 15.50 -4.50 -7.78
CA LEU A 158 14.73 -4.10 -6.61
C LEU A 158 14.96 -2.61 -6.34
N TYR A 159 13.88 -1.87 -6.13
CA TYR A 159 13.93 -0.49 -5.66
C TYR A 159 13.41 -0.40 -4.23
N VAL A 160 14.18 0.28 -3.38
CA VAL A 160 13.70 0.75 -2.07
C VAL A 160 13.32 2.21 -2.25
N VAL A 161 12.00 2.47 -2.22
CA VAL A 161 11.49 3.82 -2.39
C VAL A 161 11.51 4.54 -1.06
N SER A 162 12.19 5.67 -1.00
CA SER A 162 12.19 6.56 0.15
C SER A 162 11.70 7.96 -0.25
N PRO A 163 11.32 8.82 0.71
CA PRO A 163 10.93 10.19 0.40
C PRO A 163 11.99 10.98 -0.37
N MET A 164 13.27 10.71 -0.07
CA MET A 164 14.41 11.45 -0.61
C MET A 164 14.84 10.93 -1.99
N GLU A 165 15.02 9.60 -2.10
CA GLU A 165 15.55 8.96 -3.31
C GLU A 165 15.07 7.52 -3.43
N ASP A 166 15.13 6.98 -4.63
CA ASP A 166 14.86 5.57 -4.92
C ASP A 166 16.18 4.82 -5.06
N LEU A 167 16.45 3.93 -4.12
CA LEU A 167 17.68 3.14 -4.08
C LEU A 167 17.48 1.86 -4.90
N ARG A 168 18.22 1.73 -6.00
CA ARG A 168 18.18 0.54 -6.85
C ARG A 168 19.24 -0.48 -6.43
N LEU A 169 18.82 -1.73 -6.30
CA LEU A 169 19.65 -2.86 -5.88
C LEU A 169 19.40 -4.07 -6.81
N PRO A 170 20.33 -5.03 -6.86
CA PRO A 170 20.00 -6.34 -7.39
C PRO A 170 18.93 -6.99 -6.50
N ALA A 171 18.01 -7.77 -7.09
CA ALA A 171 17.06 -8.54 -6.31
C ALA A 171 17.80 -9.55 -5.40
N PRO A 172 17.42 -9.65 -4.12
CA PRO A 172 18.03 -10.62 -3.20
C PRO A 172 17.88 -12.04 -3.71
N LYS A 173 18.95 -12.82 -3.65
CA LYS A 173 18.94 -14.25 -3.94
C LYS A 173 18.47 -15.04 -2.73
N LYS A 174 18.21 -16.34 -2.96
CA LYS A 174 17.86 -17.26 -1.86
C LYS A 174 18.95 -17.25 -0.79
N GLY A 175 18.57 -16.99 0.46
CA GLY A 175 19.48 -16.86 1.59
C GLY A 175 20.06 -15.46 1.81
N GLU A 176 19.68 -14.49 1.00
CA GLU A 176 19.96 -13.07 1.20
C GLU A 176 18.76 -12.33 1.76
N THR A 177 19.00 -11.22 2.42
CA THR A 177 17.97 -10.34 2.95
C THR A 177 18.29 -8.88 2.65
N LEU A 178 17.29 -8.01 2.77
CA LEU A 178 17.42 -6.58 2.58
C LEU A 178 17.62 -5.89 3.93
N GLU A 179 18.75 -5.20 4.08
CA GLU A 179 18.99 -4.25 5.16
C GLU A 179 18.75 -2.84 4.67
N THR A 180 17.99 -2.05 5.43
CA THR A 180 17.70 -0.66 5.10
C THR A 180 17.83 0.20 6.34
N GLY A 181 18.19 1.46 6.18
CA GLY A 181 18.34 2.38 7.30
C GLY A 181 18.71 3.78 6.84
N MET A 182 19.21 4.57 7.80
CA MET A 182 19.74 5.90 7.55
C MET A 182 21.21 5.91 7.96
N GLU A 183 22.06 6.50 7.12
CA GLU A 183 23.47 6.68 7.42
C GLU A 183 23.88 8.15 7.31
N MET A 184 24.89 8.55 8.08
CA MET A 184 25.44 9.89 7.99
C MET A 184 26.36 9.99 6.77
N SER A 185 26.15 11.00 5.95
CA SER A 185 27.01 11.37 4.81
C SER A 185 27.58 12.77 4.99
N LEU A 186 28.46 13.18 4.09
CA LEU A 186 28.99 14.57 4.05
C LEU A 186 27.89 15.63 3.88
N PHE A 187 26.73 15.24 3.33
CA PHE A 187 25.59 16.11 3.06
C PHE A 187 24.43 15.90 4.05
N GLY A 188 24.66 15.21 5.16
CA GLY A 188 23.65 14.90 6.17
C GLY A 188 23.18 13.44 6.13
N LEU A 189 22.07 13.17 6.82
CA LEU A 189 21.45 11.85 6.84
C LEU A 189 20.87 11.50 5.47
N ARG A 190 21.20 10.31 4.97
CA ARG A 190 20.64 9.76 3.75
C ARG A 190 20.15 8.31 3.96
N PRO A 191 19.13 7.86 3.21
CA PRO A 191 18.73 6.47 3.24
C PRO A 191 19.81 5.57 2.64
N TYR A 192 19.94 4.36 3.18
CA TYR A 192 20.71 3.31 2.54
C TYR A 192 19.91 2.01 2.43
N ALA A 193 20.26 1.19 1.47
CA ALA A 193 19.76 -0.16 1.33
C ALA A 193 20.88 -1.07 0.83
N ARG A 194 20.97 -2.28 1.36
CA ARG A 194 22.00 -3.27 1.01
C ARG A 194 21.38 -4.66 1.00
N VAL A 195 21.81 -5.47 0.06
CA VAL A 195 21.55 -6.92 0.09
C VAL A 195 22.67 -7.56 0.90
N VAL A 196 22.30 -8.26 1.96
CA VAL A 196 23.22 -8.89 2.88
C VAL A 196 22.88 -10.38 3.04
N PRO A 197 23.83 -11.25 3.45
CA PRO A 197 23.51 -12.63 3.79
C PRO A 197 22.41 -12.68 4.85
N GLY A 198 21.37 -13.46 4.61
CA GLY A 198 20.32 -13.68 5.59
C GLY A 198 20.86 -14.38 6.84
N ARG A 199 20.33 -14.04 8.02
CA ARG A 199 20.62 -14.83 9.21
C ARG A 199 20.12 -16.26 8.97
N PRO A 200 20.93 -17.28 9.31
CA PRO A 200 20.44 -18.64 9.29
C PRO A 200 19.22 -18.73 10.19
N GLU A 201 18.14 -19.29 9.66
CA GLU A 201 16.91 -19.51 10.43
C GLU A 201 17.29 -20.37 11.65
N PRO A 202 16.97 -19.97 12.88
CA PRO A 202 17.28 -20.80 14.04
C PRO A 202 16.61 -22.17 13.83
N ALA A 203 17.38 -23.24 13.91
CA ALA A 203 16.90 -24.59 13.69
C ALA A 203 15.61 -24.78 14.49
N ARG A 204 14.47 -24.96 13.80
CA ARG A 204 13.20 -25.28 14.45
C ARG A 204 13.44 -26.55 15.25
N LYS A 205 13.49 -26.42 16.57
CA LYS A 205 13.45 -27.59 17.45
C LYS A 205 12.16 -28.35 17.09
N ARG A 206 12.32 -29.52 16.48
CA ARG A 206 11.21 -30.44 16.34
C ARG A 206 10.74 -30.79 17.75
N ALA A 207 9.52 -30.37 18.07
CA ALA A 207 8.79 -30.83 19.25
C ALA A 207 8.23 -32.23 19.00
#